data_a6a5ca2d568f045ee4ae9b821f1d89c6
#
_entry.id   a6a5ca2d568f045ee4ae9b821f1d89c6
#
_cell.length_a   1.000
_cell.length_b   1.000
_cell.length_c   1.000
_cell.angle_alpha   90.00
_cell.angle_beta   90.00
_cell.angle_gamma   90.00
#
_symmetry.space_group_name_H-M   'P 1'
#
loop_
_entity.id
_entity.type
_entity.pdbx_description
1 polymer ?
#
loop_
_entity_poly.entity_id
_entity_poly.type
_entity_poly.pdbx_seq_one_letter_code
_entity_poly.pdbx_strand_id
1 'polypeptide(L)'
;MSIWDCPNNDCVPMIISDHEALLRRGDSLFDDERREVLQYLIHFVGDQAQPLHNANEDDQGGNDKKVVFFGRETNLHAVWDTGILRHHFSRLSIDGPRLAAELNAEIRPEQIRLWIQGTPIDWTNEAHRIAIEFAYPGWWPEMGDAYYEKNIGTVRVQLQKGAIRLAHVLNRLYDPQYKGELPVLRALEFSDEADFPEAGGFQQLRNSN
;
A
#
# COMPACT_ATOMS: atom_id res chain seq x y z
N MET A 1 -2.33 -14.14 -10.98
CA MET A 1 -2.47 -15.01 -9.80
C MET A 1 -3.22 -16.25 -10.22
N SER A 2 -2.70 -17.42 -9.94
CA SER A 2 -3.37 -18.71 -10.20
C SER A 2 -3.97 -19.25 -8.90
N ILE A 3 -4.81 -20.31 -9.00
CA ILE A 3 -5.34 -20.98 -7.80
C ILE A 3 -4.25 -21.59 -6.90
N TRP A 4 -3.04 -21.81 -7.46
CA TRP A 4 -1.88 -22.32 -6.73
C TRP A 4 -1.19 -21.26 -5.88
N ASP A 5 -1.41 -19.98 -6.19
CA ASP A 5 -0.85 -18.85 -5.44
C ASP A 5 -1.72 -18.49 -4.23
N CYS A 6 -2.91 -19.09 -4.10
CA CYS A 6 -3.87 -18.83 -3.03
C CYS A 6 -4.53 -20.13 -2.57
N PRO A 7 -3.77 -21.07 -1.98
CA PRO A 7 -4.34 -22.30 -1.43
C PRO A 7 -5.34 -21.93 -0.32
N ASN A 8 -6.47 -22.59 -0.28
CA ASN A 8 -7.54 -22.37 0.70
C ASN A 8 -8.21 -20.97 0.69
N ASN A 9 -7.96 -20.13 -0.32
CA ASN A 9 -8.45 -18.74 -0.39
C ASN A 9 -8.02 -17.84 0.78
N ASP A 10 -6.87 -18.11 1.40
CA ASP A 10 -6.35 -17.37 2.54
C ASP A 10 -5.31 -16.27 2.16
N CYS A 11 -5.28 -15.89 0.90
CA CYS A 11 -4.41 -14.83 0.41
C CYS A 11 -5.05 -13.45 0.52
N VAL A 12 -4.22 -12.42 0.60
CA VAL A 12 -4.63 -11.03 0.81
C VAL A 12 -5.80 -10.56 -0.07
N PRO A 13 -5.82 -10.76 -1.41
CA PRO A 13 -6.94 -10.29 -2.23
C PRO A 13 -8.27 -10.99 -1.92
N MET A 14 -8.24 -12.24 -1.49
CA MET A 14 -9.45 -12.95 -1.05
C MET A 14 -9.92 -12.45 0.30
N ILE A 15 -9.01 -12.26 1.25
CA ILE A 15 -9.31 -11.69 2.57
C ILE A 15 -9.91 -10.29 2.43
N ILE A 16 -9.39 -9.43 1.56
CA ILE A 16 -9.99 -8.12 1.27
C ILE A 16 -11.45 -8.28 0.84
N SER A 17 -11.72 -9.18 -0.10
CA SER A 17 -13.06 -9.42 -0.62
C SER A 17 -14.02 -9.96 0.45
N ASP A 18 -13.55 -10.90 1.27
CA ASP A 18 -14.32 -11.50 2.36
C ASP A 18 -14.60 -10.48 3.47
N HIS A 19 -13.62 -9.67 3.87
CA HIS A 19 -13.79 -8.62 4.87
C HIS A 19 -14.76 -7.54 4.40
N GLU A 20 -14.69 -7.13 3.12
CA GLU A 20 -15.66 -6.22 2.54
C GLU A 20 -17.08 -6.82 2.59
N ALA A 21 -17.23 -8.11 2.25
CA ALA A 21 -18.51 -8.79 2.31
C ALA A 21 -19.05 -8.91 3.75
N LEU A 22 -18.20 -9.20 4.74
CA LEU A 22 -18.56 -9.26 6.15
C LEU A 22 -19.06 -7.91 6.66
N LEU A 23 -18.31 -6.82 6.40
CA LEU A 23 -18.68 -5.47 6.83
C LEU A 23 -19.98 -4.99 6.18
N ARG A 24 -20.26 -5.40 4.93
CA ARG A 24 -21.47 -5.05 4.20
C ARG A 24 -22.73 -5.72 4.77
N ARG A 25 -22.62 -6.92 5.33
CA ARG A 25 -23.75 -7.64 5.95
C ARG A 25 -24.22 -7.03 7.27
N GLY A 26 -23.45 -6.18 7.88
CA GLY A 26 -23.79 -5.26 8.96
C GLY A 26 -24.22 -5.89 10.30
N ASP A 27 -25.17 -6.77 10.29
CA ASP A 27 -25.93 -7.18 11.49
C ASP A 27 -25.39 -8.42 12.20
N SER A 28 -24.32 -9.05 11.69
CA SER A 28 -23.82 -10.33 12.21
C SER A 28 -22.55 -10.22 13.04
N LEU A 29 -21.91 -9.06 13.11
CA LEU A 29 -20.67 -8.82 13.86
C LEU A 29 -20.91 -7.98 15.10
N PHE A 30 -20.29 -8.37 16.21
CA PHE A 30 -20.17 -7.49 17.38
C PHE A 30 -19.25 -6.30 17.05
N ASP A 31 -19.37 -5.21 17.81
CA ASP A 31 -18.62 -3.97 17.53
C ASP A 31 -17.09 -4.18 17.52
N ASP A 32 -16.57 -5.03 18.39
CA ASP A 32 -15.15 -5.36 18.46
C ASP A 32 -14.70 -6.16 17.23
N GLU A 33 -15.47 -7.14 16.79
CA GLU A 33 -15.23 -7.92 15.58
C GLU A 33 -15.27 -7.02 14.34
N ARG A 34 -16.27 -6.15 14.25
CA ARG A 34 -16.39 -5.19 13.16
C ARG A 34 -15.18 -4.27 13.07
N ARG A 35 -14.69 -3.78 14.21
CA ARG A 35 -13.48 -2.94 14.28
C ARG A 35 -12.26 -3.70 13.82
N GLU A 36 -12.08 -4.94 14.24
CA GLU A 36 -10.96 -5.77 13.85
C GLU A 36 -10.98 -6.04 12.34
N VAL A 37 -12.11 -6.48 11.80
CA VAL A 37 -12.30 -6.71 10.35
C VAL A 37 -12.00 -5.44 9.55
N LEU A 38 -12.44 -4.27 10.01
CA LEU A 38 -12.16 -3.00 9.36
C LEU A 38 -10.67 -2.64 9.43
N GLN A 39 -10.00 -2.87 10.55
CA GLN A 39 -8.57 -2.62 10.69
C GLN A 39 -7.76 -3.49 9.73
N TYR A 40 -8.07 -4.78 9.62
CA TYR A 40 -7.44 -5.68 8.64
C TYR A 40 -7.72 -5.26 7.21
N LEU A 41 -8.95 -4.85 6.89
CA LEU A 41 -9.30 -4.37 5.56
C LEU A 41 -8.48 -3.15 5.16
N ILE A 42 -8.37 -2.16 6.05
CA ILE A 42 -7.57 -0.95 5.83
C ILE A 42 -6.09 -1.33 5.62
N HIS A 43 -5.56 -2.20 6.47
CA HIS A 43 -4.18 -2.68 6.39
C HIS A 43 -3.91 -3.36 5.05
N PHE A 44 -4.69 -4.38 4.70
CA PHE A 44 -4.44 -5.20 3.52
C PHE A 44 -4.62 -4.44 2.20
N VAL A 45 -5.57 -3.51 2.12
CA VAL A 45 -5.72 -2.67 0.92
C VAL A 45 -4.51 -1.74 0.74
N GLY A 46 -3.97 -1.20 1.83
CA GLY A 46 -2.73 -0.42 1.79
C GLY A 46 -1.52 -1.26 1.45
N ASP A 47 -1.38 -2.39 2.11
CA ASP A 47 -0.27 -3.35 1.99
C ASP A 47 -0.15 -3.91 0.57
N GLN A 48 -1.30 -4.21 -0.06
CA GLN A 48 -1.38 -4.68 -1.43
C GLN A 48 -0.77 -3.71 -2.45
N ALA A 49 -0.68 -2.41 -2.14
CA ALA A 49 -0.07 -1.44 -3.03
C ALA A 49 1.47 -1.53 -3.06
N GLN A 50 2.11 -2.16 -2.06
CA GLN A 50 3.55 -2.40 -2.07
C GLN A 50 3.87 -3.59 -2.99
N PRO A 51 4.66 -3.40 -4.05
CA PRO A 51 4.86 -4.42 -5.08
C PRO A 51 5.40 -5.75 -4.56
N LEU A 52 6.37 -5.73 -3.64
CA LEU A 52 7.00 -6.96 -3.13
C LEU A 52 6.11 -7.76 -2.16
N HIS A 53 5.01 -7.17 -1.65
CA HIS A 53 3.98 -7.92 -0.93
C HIS A 53 3.16 -8.83 -1.84
N ASN A 54 3.29 -8.67 -3.16
CA ASN A 54 2.56 -9.43 -4.17
C ASN A 54 3.49 -10.27 -5.06
N ALA A 55 4.75 -10.46 -4.67
CA ALA A 55 5.74 -11.19 -5.46
C ALA A 55 6.60 -12.07 -4.55
N ASN A 56 7.03 -13.21 -5.10
CA ASN A 56 7.96 -14.11 -4.45
C ASN A 56 8.76 -14.84 -5.53
N GLU A 57 10.08 -14.64 -5.51
CA GLU A 57 11.05 -15.37 -6.36
C GLU A 57 11.82 -16.37 -5.50
N ASP A 58 11.14 -17.16 -4.69
CA ASP A 58 11.70 -18.03 -3.65
C ASP A 58 12.60 -17.28 -2.65
N ASP A 59 12.26 -16.00 -2.38
CA ASP A 59 13.05 -15.06 -1.60
C ASP A 59 12.22 -14.28 -0.56
N GLN A 60 11.02 -14.79 -0.25
CA GLN A 60 10.08 -14.17 0.70
C GLN A 60 9.77 -12.71 0.32
N GLY A 61 9.49 -12.46 -0.97
CA GLY A 61 9.22 -11.11 -1.46
C GLY A 61 10.42 -10.16 -1.31
N GLY A 62 11.62 -10.66 -1.54
CA GLY A 62 12.86 -9.89 -1.44
C GLY A 62 13.47 -9.79 -0.04
N ASN A 63 12.89 -10.44 0.99
CA ASN A 63 13.47 -10.44 2.34
C ASN A 63 14.82 -11.18 2.37
N ASP A 64 14.99 -12.22 1.57
CA ASP A 64 16.23 -12.99 1.48
C ASP A 64 17.28 -12.33 0.56
N LYS A 65 16.90 -11.33 -0.24
CA LYS A 65 17.83 -10.56 -1.10
C LYS A 65 18.55 -9.49 -0.28
N LYS A 66 19.74 -9.82 0.23
CA LYS A 66 20.59 -8.87 0.95
C LYS A 66 21.18 -7.85 -0.02
N VAL A 67 21.06 -6.57 0.35
CA VAL A 67 21.51 -5.42 -0.44
C VAL A 67 22.15 -4.36 0.46
N VAL A 68 22.95 -3.50 -0.17
CA VAL A 68 23.44 -2.26 0.46
C VAL A 68 22.69 -1.09 -0.18
N PHE A 69 21.91 -0.36 0.60
CA PHE A 69 21.15 0.79 0.11
C PHE A 69 21.69 2.08 0.74
N PHE A 70 22.29 2.94 -0.07
CA PHE A 70 23.02 4.14 0.37
C PHE A 70 24.01 3.84 1.50
N GLY A 71 24.84 2.81 1.32
CA GLY A 71 25.87 2.41 2.26
C GLY A 71 25.37 1.68 3.52
N ARG A 72 24.08 1.32 3.61
CA ARG A 72 23.49 0.59 4.74
C ARG A 72 23.07 -0.81 4.31
N GLU A 73 23.53 -1.83 5.03
CA GLU A 73 23.07 -3.20 4.84
C GLU A 73 21.59 -3.34 5.19
N THR A 74 20.86 -4.00 4.31
CA THR A 74 19.42 -4.24 4.44
C THR A 74 18.99 -5.39 3.52
N ASN A 75 17.72 -5.49 3.20
CA ASN A 75 17.19 -6.39 2.17
C ASN A 75 16.32 -5.62 1.18
N LEU A 76 16.03 -6.23 0.03
CA LEU A 76 15.25 -5.61 -1.03
C LEU A 76 13.84 -5.23 -0.56
N HIS A 77 13.20 -6.10 0.25
CA HIS A 77 11.88 -5.84 0.82
C HIS A 77 11.85 -4.53 1.63
N ALA A 78 12.77 -4.40 2.59
CA ALA A 78 12.87 -3.21 3.43
C ALA A 78 13.22 -1.93 2.65
N VAL A 79 13.92 -2.05 1.52
CA VAL A 79 14.16 -0.91 0.62
C VAL A 79 12.84 -0.39 0.05
N TRP A 80 11.91 -1.27 -0.33
CA TRP A 80 10.60 -0.90 -0.84
C TRP A 80 9.60 -0.49 0.24
N ASP A 81 9.64 -1.11 1.42
CA ASP A 81 8.77 -0.72 2.54
C ASP A 81 9.05 0.69 3.04
N THR A 82 10.33 1.01 3.21
CA THR A 82 10.70 2.25 3.91
C THR A 82 11.94 2.93 3.35
N GLY A 83 12.87 2.20 2.75
CA GLY A 83 14.19 2.70 2.36
C GLY A 83 14.09 3.86 1.37
N ILE A 84 13.36 3.65 0.26
CA ILE A 84 13.17 4.66 -0.80
C ILE A 84 12.50 5.92 -0.23
N LEU A 85 11.45 5.76 0.59
CA LEU A 85 10.73 6.90 1.17
C LEU A 85 11.57 7.65 2.20
N ARG A 86 12.31 6.96 3.08
CA ARG A 86 13.21 7.61 4.03
C ARG A 86 14.29 8.43 3.33
N HIS A 87 14.86 7.88 2.25
CA HIS A 87 15.81 8.64 1.43
C HIS A 87 15.15 9.86 0.78
N HIS A 88 13.94 9.70 0.24
CA HIS A 88 13.16 10.79 -0.37
C HIS A 88 12.89 11.92 0.62
N PHE A 89 12.43 11.59 1.83
CA PHE A 89 12.20 12.56 2.90
C PHE A 89 13.48 13.31 3.28
N SER A 90 14.58 12.59 3.48
CA SER A 90 15.86 13.19 3.82
C SER A 90 16.39 14.10 2.71
N ARG A 91 16.28 13.64 1.46
CA ARG A 91 16.79 14.38 0.28
C ARG A 91 16.03 15.69 0.04
N LEU A 92 14.72 15.69 0.24
CA LEU A 92 13.88 16.85 -0.01
C LEU A 92 13.57 17.68 1.26
N SER A 93 14.00 17.21 2.43
CA SER A 93 13.66 17.81 3.73
C SER A 93 12.14 17.94 3.91
N ILE A 94 11.38 16.90 3.57
CA ILE A 94 9.94 16.82 3.74
C ILE A 94 9.58 15.66 4.68
N ASP A 95 8.34 15.65 5.14
CA ASP A 95 7.76 14.60 5.98
C ASP A 95 6.57 13.89 5.28
N GLY A 96 5.96 12.96 6.00
CA GLY A 96 4.81 12.21 5.48
C GLY A 96 3.61 13.07 5.13
N PRO A 97 3.14 13.98 6.00
CA PRO A 97 2.07 14.92 5.69
C PRO A 97 2.33 15.76 4.44
N ARG A 98 3.54 16.27 4.30
CA ARG A 98 3.92 17.06 3.11
C ARG A 98 3.89 16.20 1.84
N LEU A 99 4.46 15.00 1.88
CA LEU A 99 4.38 14.07 0.75
C LEU A 99 2.91 13.72 0.41
N ALA A 100 2.08 13.45 1.41
CA ALA A 100 0.66 13.14 1.20
C ALA A 100 -0.08 14.27 0.49
N ALA A 101 0.17 15.54 0.89
CA ALA A 101 -0.40 16.71 0.24
C ALA A 101 0.05 16.82 -1.23
N GLU A 102 1.33 16.62 -1.51
CA GLU A 102 1.88 16.64 -2.87
C GLU A 102 1.26 15.53 -3.74
N LEU A 103 1.23 14.28 -3.23
CA LEU A 103 0.64 13.15 -3.93
C LEU A 103 -0.84 13.39 -4.25
N ASN A 104 -1.60 13.92 -3.29
CA ASN A 104 -3.01 14.24 -3.49
C ASN A 104 -3.22 15.31 -4.57
N ALA A 105 -2.38 16.36 -4.58
CA ALA A 105 -2.46 17.42 -5.57
C ALA A 105 -2.15 16.98 -7.02
N GLU A 106 -1.38 15.89 -7.16
CA GLU A 106 -1.01 15.31 -8.46
C GLU A 106 -2.09 14.39 -9.06
N ILE A 107 -3.04 13.92 -8.24
CA ILE A 107 -4.07 12.97 -8.69
C ILE A 107 -5.08 13.68 -9.61
N ARG A 108 -5.29 13.11 -10.80
CA ARG A 108 -6.24 13.60 -11.78
C ARG A 108 -7.50 12.73 -11.83
N PRO A 109 -8.67 13.29 -12.20
CA PRO A 109 -9.94 12.54 -12.24
C PRO A 109 -9.89 11.28 -13.09
N GLU A 110 -9.19 11.31 -14.22
CA GLU A 110 -9.04 10.14 -15.10
C GLU A 110 -8.22 9.02 -14.47
N GLN A 111 -7.23 9.36 -13.61
CA GLN A 111 -6.44 8.37 -12.86
C GLN A 111 -7.31 7.70 -11.80
N ILE A 112 -8.14 8.46 -11.07
CA ILE A 112 -9.08 7.91 -10.10
C ILE A 112 -9.97 6.88 -10.77
N ARG A 113 -10.64 7.25 -11.89
CA ARG A 113 -11.51 6.33 -12.63
C ARG A 113 -10.81 5.07 -13.11
N LEU A 114 -9.53 5.17 -13.48
CA LEU A 114 -8.74 4.03 -13.91
C LEU A 114 -8.33 3.13 -12.73
N TRP A 115 -7.88 3.73 -11.62
CA TRP A 115 -7.28 3.00 -10.50
C TRP A 115 -8.28 2.24 -9.64
N ILE A 116 -9.55 2.66 -9.61
CA ILE A 116 -10.63 1.94 -8.92
C ILE A 116 -11.19 0.76 -9.73
N GLN A 117 -10.78 0.60 -11.00
CA GLN A 117 -11.23 -0.52 -11.81
C GLN A 117 -10.68 -1.85 -11.30
N GLY A 118 -11.42 -2.93 -11.62
CA GLY A 118 -11.02 -4.29 -11.29
C GLY A 118 -11.36 -4.71 -9.86
N THR A 119 -10.75 -5.77 -9.45
CA THR A 119 -10.94 -6.46 -8.18
C THR A 119 -9.63 -6.44 -7.37
N PRO A 120 -9.63 -6.82 -6.08
CA PRO A 120 -8.40 -7.00 -5.33
C PRO A 120 -7.40 -7.95 -6.01
N ILE A 121 -7.88 -8.98 -6.73
CA ILE A 121 -7.02 -9.88 -7.53
C ILE A 121 -6.34 -9.12 -8.67
N ASP A 122 -7.06 -8.24 -9.37
CA ASP A 122 -6.50 -7.44 -10.46
C ASP A 122 -5.44 -6.47 -9.93
N TRP A 123 -5.67 -5.88 -8.76
CA TRP A 123 -4.72 -4.99 -8.09
C TRP A 123 -3.45 -5.73 -7.64
N THR A 124 -3.59 -6.97 -7.10
CA THR A 124 -2.46 -7.87 -6.80
C THR A 124 -1.65 -8.16 -8.06
N ASN A 125 -2.30 -8.54 -9.16
CA ASN A 125 -1.62 -8.85 -10.41
C ASN A 125 -0.90 -7.62 -11.01
N GLU A 126 -1.45 -6.43 -10.82
CA GLU A 126 -0.80 -5.17 -11.19
C GLU A 126 0.46 -4.94 -10.35
N ALA A 127 0.35 -5.03 -9.02
CA ALA A 127 1.47 -4.84 -8.10
C ALA A 127 2.57 -5.90 -8.32
N HIS A 128 2.20 -7.15 -8.60
CA HIS A 128 3.14 -8.20 -8.98
C HIS A 128 3.96 -7.83 -10.23
N ARG A 129 3.30 -7.35 -11.29
CA ARG A 129 4.02 -6.92 -12.51
C ARG A 129 4.98 -5.77 -12.21
N ILE A 130 4.59 -4.84 -11.35
CA ILE A 130 5.46 -3.75 -10.92
C ILE A 130 6.68 -4.29 -10.15
N ALA A 131 6.51 -5.31 -9.30
CA ALA A 131 7.63 -5.93 -8.61
C ALA A 131 8.66 -6.50 -9.62
N ILE A 132 8.18 -7.27 -10.61
CA ILE A 132 9.02 -7.88 -11.63
C ILE A 132 9.70 -6.83 -12.52
N GLU A 133 9.02 -5.74 -12.86
CA GLU A 133 9.55 -4.71 -13.77
C GLU A 133 10.48 -3.72 -13.08
N PHE A 134 10.22 -3.39 -11.81
CA PHE A 134 10.89 -2.29 -11.12
C PHE A 134 11.69 -2.72 -9.89
N ALA A 135 11.16 -3.64 -9.05
CA ALA A 135 11.83 -4.00 -7.81
C ALA A 135 12.95 -5.02 -8.01
N TYR A 136 12.70 -6.03 -8.84
CA TYR A 136 13.65 -7.10 -9.12
C TYR A 136 14.63 -6.87 -10.31
N PRO A 137 14.63 -5.78 -11.06
CA PRO A 137 15.43 -5.68 -12.28
C PRO A 137 16.91 -5.65 -11.96
N GLY A 138 17.60 -6.69 -12.41
CA GLY A 138 19.05 -6.79 -12.30
C GLY A 138 19.51 -6.78 -10.84
N TRP A 139 20.03 -7.85 -10.39
CA TRP A 139 20.53 -7.95 -9.02
C TRP A 139 21.69 -6.97 -8.79
N TRP A 140 21.49 -5.98 -7.92
CA TRP A 140 22.50 -4.99 -7.58
C TRP A 140 22.85 -5.13 -6.10
N PRO A 141 24.06 -5.61 -5.75
CA PRO A 141 24.50 -5.67 -4.35
C PRO A 141 24.53 -4.29 -3.70
N GLU A 142 24.87 -3.25 -4.48
CA GLU A 142 24.87 -1.86 -4.04
C GLU A 142 23.84 -1.06 -4.81
N MET A 143 22.94 -0.40 -4.07
CA MET A 143 21.89 0.45 -4.61
C MET A 143 22.01 1.86 -4.02
N GLY A 144 22.06 2.85 -4.91
CA GLY A 144 22.15 4.27 -4.57
C GLY A 144 21.19 5.09 -5.43
N ASP A 145 21.66 6.29 -5.83
CA ASP A 145 20.87 7.26 -6.60
C ASP A 145 20.21 6.67 -7.85
N ALA A 146 20.92 5.86 -8.63
CA ALA A 146 20.38 5.27 -9.85
C ALA A 146 19.15 4.39 -9.58
N TYR A 147 19.18 3.59 -8.50
CA TYR A 147 18.04 2.76 -8.11
C TYR A 147 16.89 3.60 -7.54
N TYR A 148 17.22 4.59 -6.72
CA TYR A 148 16.24 5.52 -6.17
C TYR A 148 15.53 6.30 -7.28
N GLU A 149 16.25 6.96 -8.17
CA GLU A 149 15.68 7.77 -9.26
C GLU A 149 14.79 6.93 -10.20
N LYS A 150 15.20 5.68 -10.46
CA LYS A 150 14.40 4.75 -11.27
C LYS A 150 13.05 4.42 -10.62
N ASN A 151 13.00 4.31 -9.29
CA ASN A 151 11.89 3.68 -8.59
C ASN A 151 10.99 4.67 -7.82
N ILE A 152 11.47 5.87 -7.47
CA ILE A 152 10.67 6.80 -6.65
C ILE A 152 9.35 7.19 -7.31
N GLY A 153 9.32 7.37 -8.62
CA GLY A 153 8.07 7.64 -9.35
C GLY A 153 7.05 6.52 -9.22
N THR A 154 7.51 5.28 -9.31
CA THR A 154 6.67 4.08 -9.12
C THR A 154 6.14 4.00 -7.70
N VAL A 155 6.98 4.23 -6.69
CA VAL A 155 6.55 4.26 -5.27
C VAL A 155 5.48 5.31 -5.04
N ARG A 156 5.66 6.53 -5.57
CA ARG A 156 4.66 7.62 -5.47
C ARG A 156 3.32 7.20 -6.06
N VAL A 157 3.31 6.63 -7.25
CA VAL A 157 2.08 6.16 -7.92
C VAL A 157 1.42 5.03 -7.14
N GLN A 158 2.19 4.10 -6.56
CA GLN A 158 1.63 3.01 -5.77
C GLN A 158 0.99 3.51 -4.46
N LEU A 159 1.57 4.50 -3.80
CA LEU A 159 0.95 5.17 -2.65
C LEU A 159 -0.38 5.85 -3.03
N GLN A 160 -0.42 6.56 -4.17
CA GLN A 160 -1.65 7.17 -4.69
C GLN A 160 -2.72 6.11 -4.98
N LYS A 161 -2.36 5.00 -5.63
CA LYS A 161 -3.29 3.89 -5.93
C LYS A 161 -3.82 3.25 -4.66
N GLY A 162 -2.96 2.95 -3.69
CA GLY A 162 -3.37 2.41 -2.39
C GLY A 162 -4.40 3.28 -1.70
N ALA A 163 -4.15 4.59 -1.62
CA ALA A 163 -5.05 5.56 -1.02
C ALA A 163 -6.41 5.64 -1.76
N ILE A 164 -6.39 5.72 -3.09
CA ILE A 164 -7.61 5.81 -3.92
C ILE A 164 -8.43 4.52 -3.84
N ARG A 165 -7.79 3.36 -3.86
CA ARG A 165 -8.45 2.04 -3.72
C ARG A 165 -9.06 1.88 -2.33
N LEU A 166 -8.35 2.29 -1.29
CA LEU A 166 -8.89 2.28 0.08
C LEU A 166 -10.09 3.20 0.20
N ALA A 167 -10.00 4.44 -0.29
CA ALA A 167 -11.13 5.37 -0.30
C ALA A 167 -12.33 4.80 -1.08
N HIS A 168 -12.10 4.15 -2.22
CA HIS A 168 -13.15 3.48 -3.00
C HIS A 168 -13.84 2.38 -2.20
N VAL A 169 -13.07 1.49 -1.55
CA VAL A 169 -13.61 0.40 -0.75
C VAL A 169 -14.42 0.93 0.43
N LEU A 170 -13.90 1.91 1.17
CA LEU A 170 -14.58 2.49 2.32
C LEU A 170 -15.86 3.23 1.94
N ASN A 171 -15.86 4.00 0.84
CA ASN A 171 -17.06 4.67 0.37
C ASN A 171 -18.13 3.67 -0.10
N ARG A 172 -17.75 2.57 -0.75
CA ARG A 172 -18.68 1.49 -1.10
C ARG A 172 -19.34 0.83 0.11
N LEU A 173 -18.64 0.83 1.25
CA LEU A 173 -19.15 0.23 2.50
C LEU A 173 -20.04 1.19 3.29
N TYR A 174 -19.68 2.46 3.35
CA TYR A 174 -20.23 3.39 4.33
C TYR A 174 -20.95 4.60 3.75
N ASP A 175 -20.84 4.87 2.44
CA ASP A 175 -21.60 5.93 1.78
C ASP A 175 -22.72 5.34 0.90
N PRO A 176 -24.00 5.41 1.33
CA PRO A 176 -25.13 4.91 0.55
C PRO A 176 -25.33 5.65 -0.78
N GLN A 177 -24.74 6.84 -0.94
CA GLN A 177 -24.85 7.65 -2.13
C GLN A 177 -23.67 7.45 -3.10
N TYR A 178 -22.66 6.68 -2.69
CA TYR A 178 -21.47 6.44 -3.49
C TYR A 178 -21.77 5.64 -4.77
N LYS A 179 -21.45 6.24 -5.93
CA LYS A 179 -21.69 5.66 -7.27
C LYS A 179 -20.41 5.24 -7.99
N GLY A 180 -19.31 5.05 -7.27
CA GLY A 180 -18.02 4.72 -7.89
C GLY A 180 -17.23 5.93 -8.37
N GLU A 181 -17.59 7.13 -7.92
CA GLU A 181 -16.88 8.37 -8.24
C GLU A 181 -16.30 8.96 -6.96
N LEU A 182 -14.98 9.10 -6.90
CA LEU A 182 -14.32 9.83 -5.83
C LEU A 182 -14.13 11.28 -6.24
N PRO A 183 -14.49 12.24 -5.36
CA PRO A 183 -14.18 13.64 -5.63
C PRO A 183 -12.66 13.83 -5.67
N VAL A 184 -12.18 14.66 -6.59
CA VAL A 184 -10.81 15.17 -6.49
C VAL A 184 -10.78 16.10 -5.29
N LEU A 185 -10.14 15.65 -4.23
CA LEU A 185 -9.96 16.47 -3.03
C LEU A 185 -9.06 17.65 -3.41
N ARG A 186 -9.63 18.84 -3.49
CA ARG A 186 -8.84 20.07 -3.51
C ARG A 186 -8.07 20.12 -2.20
N ALA A 187 -6.79 20.50 -2.30
CA ALA A 187 -5.79 20.50 -1.24
C ALA A 187 -6.37 20.37 0.17
N LEU A 188 -6.07 19.27 0.84
CA LEU A 188 -6.26 19.20 2.27
C LEU A 188 -5.39 20.32 2.86
N GLU A 189 -6.01 21.37 3.35
CA GLU A 189 -5.36 22.30 4.26
C GLU A 189 -5.11 21.51 5.54
N PHE A 190 -3.96 20.89 5.65
CA PHE A 190 -3.49 20.38 6.93
C PHE A 190 -3.25 21.62 7.79
N SER A 191 -4.12 21.83 8.79
CA SER A 191 -3.77 22.74 9.87
C SER A 191 -2.52 22.20 10.53
N ASP A 192 -1.53 23.06 10.80
CA ASP A 192 -0.28 22.70 11.45
C ASP A 192 -0.46 22.08 12.86
N GLU A 193 -1.70 21.91 13.31
CA GLU A 193 -2.12 21.37 14.62
C GLU A 193 -2.83 20.02 14.53
N ALA A 194 -2.74 19.26 13.43
CA ALA A 194 -3.25 17.90 13.42
C ALA A 194 -2.37 17.02 14.31
N ASP A 195 -2.79 16.80 15.56
CA ASP A 195 -2.29 15.76 16.45
C ASP A 195 -2.44 14.39 15.76
N PHE A 196 -1.44 14.00 14.99
CA PHE A 196 -1.27 12.61 14.61
C PHE A 196 -0.78 11.88 15.87
N PRO A 197 -1.51 10.89 16.38
CA PRO A 197 -1.00 10.08 17.49
C PRO A 197 0.35 9.51 17.07
N GLU A 198 1.36 9.74 17.89
CA GLU A 198 2.70 9.17 17.67
C GLU A 198 2.57 7.69 17.34
N ALA A 199 3.32 7.21 16.34
CA ALA A 199 3.31 5.85 15.80
C ALA A 199 3.77 4.77 16.81
N GLY A 200 3.47 4.95 18.11
CA GLY A 200 3.85 4.05 19.21
C GLY A 200 3.03 2.77 19.34
N GLY A 201 1.93 2.60 18.59
CA GLY A 201 1.01 1.47 18.76
C GLY A 201 1.30 0.21 17.93
N PHE A 202 2.10 0.30 16.87
CA PHE A 202 2.28 -0.82 15.93
C PHE A 202 3.40 -1.81 16.28
N GLN A 203 4.19 -1.54 17.33
CA GLN A 203 5.30 -2.40 17.71
C GLN A 203 4.92 -3.63 18.55
N GLN A 204 3.70 -3.69 19.09
CA GLN A 204 3.26 -4.80 19.93
C GLN A 204 2.66 -6.00 19.18
N LEU A 205 2.27 -5.86 17.91
CA LEU A 205 1.69 -6.98 17.15
C LEU A 205 2.73 -7.89 16.47
N ARG A 206 4.03 -7.56 16.51
CA ARG A 206 5.11 -8.39 15.94
C ARG A 206 5.68 -9.46 16.89
N ASN A 207 5.29 -9.49 18.16
CA ASN A 207 5.87 -10.39 19.16
C ASN A 207 4.92 -11.48 19.67
N SER A 208 3.83 -11.75 18.97
CA SER A 208 2.91 -12.83 19.31
C SER A 208 2.82 -13.80 18.13
N ASN A 209 3.92 -14.52 17.91
CA ASN A 209 3.96 -15.91 17.40
C ASN A 209 5.41 -16.37 17.30
#